data_6bd964d450f628ef759bd6f0e16686df
#
_entry.id   6bd964d450f628ef759bd6f0e16686df
#
_cell.length_a   1.000
_cell.length_b   1.000
_cell.length_c   1.000
_cell.angle_alpha   90.00
_cell.angle_beta   90.00
_cell.angle_gamma   90.00
#
_symmetry.space_group_name_H-M   'P 1'
#
loop_
_entity.id
_entity.type
_entity.pdbx_description
1 polymer ?
#
loop_
_entity_poly.entity_id
_entity_poly.type
_entity_poly.pdbx_seq_one_letter_code
_entity_poly.pdbx_strand_id
1 'polypeptide(L)'
;MKFIFPILTFFFCSISFANDSENLDDIKLYNIVKVEQCLEQAYDIVPGHARKLEFKIEGDDPIYEFDIESTNDGFTYNVECNAEEGLIVEIEKEVSAKNKDFLKAAKVTIEQARASVLVIHPGEVLAEEREIGMDGSFTYEFDIQTKAGYEIKVDVDAITGKIEEASFELYEIGVEKE
;
A
#
# COMPACT_ATOMS: atom_id res chain seq x y z
N MET A 1 20.01 -36.70 -58.06
CA MET A 1 19.80 -36.66 -56.59
C MET A 1 19.72 -35.20 -56.16
N LYS A 2 18.53 -34.65 -56.02
CA LYS A 2 18.30 -33.24 -55.64
C LYS A 2 18.12 -33.18 -54.14
N PHE A 3 18.99 -32.50 -53.42
CA PHE A 3 18.85 -32.23 -52.00
C PHE A 3 17.97 -30.99 -51.81
N ILE A 4 16.83 -31.19 -51.14
CA ILE A 4 15.93 -30.11 -50.73
C ILE A 4 16.32 -29.78 -49.28
N PHE A 5 16.84 -28.57 -49.06
CA PHE A 5 17.03 -28.02 -47.72
C PHE A 5 15.72 -27.41 -47.22
N PRO A 6 15.25 -27.72 -46.02
CA PRO A 6 14.12 -27.00 -45.45
C PRO A 6 14.58 -25.64 -44.94
N ILE A 7 13.89 -24.59 -45.37
CA ILE A 7 14.02 -23.24 -44.85
C ILE A 7 13.36 -23.21 -43.48
N LEU A 8 14.15 -23.05 -42.45
CA LEU A 8 13.73 -22.87 -41.09
C LEU A 8 13.32 -21.38 -40.90
N THR A 9 12.03 -21.09 -40.97
CA THR A 9 11.49 -19.75 -40.71
C THR A 9 11.53 -19.47 -39.23
N PHE A 10 12.45 -18.64 -38.78
CA PHE A 10 12.44 -18.11 -37.41
C PHE A 10 11.31 -17.09 -37.30
N PHE A 11 10.26 -17.45 -36.55
CA PHE A 11 9.24 -16.52 -36.12
C PHE A 11 9.82 -15.66 -34.98
N PHE A 12 10.25 -14.45 -35.29
CA PHE A 12 10.53 -13.46 -34.26
C PHE A 12 9.20 -13.02 -33.62
N CYS A 13 8.92 -13.58 -32.47
CA CYS A 13 7.87 -13.04 -31.61
C CYS A 13 8.43 -11.76 -30.97
N SER A 14 8.12 -10.63 -31.58
CA SER A 14 8.37 -9.33 -30.97
C SER A 14 7.39 -9.18 -29.79
N ILE A 15 7.89 -9.37 -28.57
CA ILE A 15 7.18 -8.97 -27.37
C ILE A 15 7.20 -7.44 -27.37
N SER A 16 6.11 -6.83 -27.80
CA SER A 16 5.86 -5.42 -27.53
C SER A 16 5.57 -5.31 -26.05
N PHE A 17 6.51 -4.79 -25.28
CA PHE A 17 6.17 -4.22 -23.98
C PHE A 17 5.30 -3.01 -24.29
N ALA A 18 4.01 -3.15 -24.06
CA ALA A 18 3.13 -2.00 -23.94
C ALA A 18 3.70 -1.17 -22.79
N ASN A 19 4.05 0.06 -23.08
CA ASN A 19 4.44 1.04 -22.08
C ASN A 19 3.11 1.59 -21.56
N ASP A 20 2.47 0.84 -20.70
CA ASP A 20 1.31 1.33 -19.93
C ASP A 20 1.87 2.33 -18.89
N SER A 21 2.15 3.54 -19.38
CA SER A 21 2.05 4.69 -18.50
C SER A 21 0.56 4.87 -18.26
N GLU A 22 0.03 4.22 -17.24
CA GLU A 22 -1.28 4.55 -16.72
C GLU A 22 -1.30 6.04 -16.46
N ASN A 23 -2.16 6.72 -17.18
CA ASN A 23 -2.27 8.17 -17.11
C ASN A 23 -3.12 8.45 -15.86
N LEU A 24 -2.50 8.91 -14.78
CA LEU A 24 -3.19 9.33 -13.55
C LEU A 24 -4.34 10.33 -13.82
N ASP A 25 -4.36 10.95 -15.02
CA ASP A 25 -5.43 11.84 -15.47
C ASP A 25 -6.76 11.10 -15.74
N ASP A 26 -6.76 9.76 -15.83
CA ASP A 26 -7.97 8.94 -16.03
C ASP A 26 -8.57 8.40 -14.72
N ILE A 27 -8.05 8.79 -13.55
CA ILE A 27 -8.62 8.42 -12.26
C ILE A 27 -10.04 9.02 -12.18
N LYS A 28 -10.99 8.13 -12.16
CA LYS A 28 -12.42 8.41 -12.17
C LYS A 28 -12.91 8.86 -10.80
N LEU A 29 -12.49 10.02 -10.34
CA LEU A 29 -12.87 10.62 -9.05
C LEU A 29 -14.34 11.09 -9.01
N TYR A 30 -15.22 10.39 -9.75
CA TYR A 30 -16.60 10.82 -9.92
C TYR A 30 -17.50 10.27 -8.87
N ASN A 31 -17.72 10.52 -7.81
CA ASN A 31 -18.70 10.17 -6.76
C ASN A 31 -18.06 9.77 -5.42
N ILE A 32 -16.89 10.29 -5.10
CA ILE A 32 -16.34 10.07 -3.76
C ILE A 32 -17.19 10.82 -2.72
N VAL A 33 -17.38 10.18 -1.58
CA VAL A 33 -17.99 10.81 -0.42
C VAL A 33 -17.08 11.90 0.15
N LYS A 34 -17.66 12.78 0.96
CA LYS A 34 -16.84 13.76 1.67
C LYS A 34 -15.95 13.07 2.69
N VAL A 35 -14.72 13.53 2.79
CA VAL A 35 -13.74 12.99 3.75
C VAL A 35 -14.25 13.01 5.19
N GLU A 36 -15.05 14.02 5.55
CA GLU A 36 -15.64 14.13 6.89
C GLU A 36 -16.56 12.96 7.23
N GLN A 37 -17.25 12.37 6.23
CA GLN A 37 -18.12 11.22 6.46
C GLN A 37 -17.30 9.98 6.85
N CYS A 38 -16.16 9.76 6.22
CA CYS A 38 -15.22 8.70 6.56
C CYS A 38 -14.56 8.95 7.92
N LEU A 39 -14.13 10.19 8.16
CA LEU A 39 -13.46 10.58 9.40
C LEU A 39 -14.39 10.43 10.64
N GLU A 40 -15.67 10.76 10.51
CA GLU A 40 -16.65 10.55 11.59
C GLU A 40 -16.76 9.06 11.94
N GLN A 41 -16.83 8.16 10.93
CA GLN A 41 -16.87 6.72 11.19
C GLN A 41 -15.56 6.21 11.79
N ALA A 42 -14.41 6.70 11.31
CA ALA A 42 -13.12 6.37 11.87
C ALA A 42 -13.04 6.73 13.37
N TYR A 43 -13.52 7.91 13.76
CA TYR A 43 -13.57 8.32 15.18
C TYR A 43 -14.55 7.52 16.03
N ASP A 44 -15.64 7.01 15.43
CA ASP A 44 -16.58 6.13 16.15
C ASP A 44 -15.91 4.80 16.53
N ILE A 45 -14.95 4.34 15.73
CA ILE A 45 -14.21 3.09 15.96
C ILE A 45 -12.95 3.34 16.79
N VAL A 46 -12.18 4.37 16.42
CA VAL A 46 -10.93 4.75 17.08
C VAL A 46 -11.05 6.18 17.60
N PRO A 47 -11.58 6.38 18.83
CA PRO A 47 -11.63 7.71 19.44
C PRO A 47 -10.24 8.27 19.65
N GLY A 48 -9.93 9.42 19.03
CA GLY A 48 -8.59 9.96 19.04
C GLY A 48 -8.43 11.29 18.33
N HIS A 49 -7.22 11.51 17.83
CA HIS A 49 -6.83 12.70 17.07
C HIS A 49 -6.21 12.26 15.75
N ALA A 50 -6.86 12.56 14.65
CA ALA A 50 -6.25 12.35 13.33
C ALA A 50 -5.00 13.24 13.21
N ARG A 51 -3.89 12.65 12.86
CA ARG A 51 -2.60 13.27 12.67
C ARG A 51 -2.26 13.43 11.19
N LYS A 52 -2.69 12.45 10.39
CA LYS A 52 -2.44 12.39 8.96
C LYS A 52 -3.73 11.98 8.24
N LEU A 53 -3.89 12.45 7.04
CA LEU A 53 -4.85 12.01 6.04
C LEU A 53 -4.08 11.77 4.76
N GLU A 54 -4.21 10.58 4.22
CA GLU A 54 -3.78 10.25 2.88
C GLU A 54 -4.97 10.01 1.96
N PHE A 55 -4.78 10.26 0.69
CA PHE A 55 -5.68 9.84 -0.35
C PHE A 55 -4.90 9.02 -1.36
N LYS A 56 -5.24 7.76 -1.47
CA LYS A 56 -4.53 6.78 -2.28
C LYS A 56 -5.47 6.03 -3.21
N ILE A 57 -4.92 5.38 -4.21
CA ILE A 57 -5.65 4.47 -5.10
C ILE A 57 -5.10 3.07 -4.88
N GLU A 58 -5.95 2.20 -4.40
CA GLU A 58 -5.70 0.79 -4.18
C GLU A 58 -6.41 -0.02 -5.27
N GLY A 59 -5.63 -0.61 -6.19
CA GLY A 59 -6.22 -1.20 -7.39
C GLY A 59 -7.01 -0.16 -8.20
N ASP A 60 -8.34 -0.26 -8.19
CA ASP A 60 -9.24 0.70 -8.83
C ASP A 60 -10.02 1.55 -7.80
N ASP A 61 -9.83 1.30 -6.50
CA ASP A 61 -10.61 1.90 -5.43
C ASP A 61 -9.90 3.12 -4.83
N PRO A 62 -10.57 4.29 -4.74
CA PRO A 62 -10.06 5.43 -4.01
C PRO A 62 -10.23 5.24 -2.50
N ILE A 63 -9.15 5.43 -1.74
CA ILE A 63 -9.11 5.23 -0.30
C ILE A 63 -8.74 6.53 0.41
N TYR A 64 -9.47 6.88 1.45
CA TYR A 64 -9.01 7.80 2.49
C TYR A 64 -8.41 6.99 3.62
N GLU A 65 -7.18 7.24 3.97
CA GLU A 65 -6.50 6.67 5.13
C GLU A 65 -6.29 7.75 6.20
N PHE A 66 -6.56 7.41 7.44
CA PHE A 66 -6.41 8.31 8.58
C PHE A 66 -5.49 7.69 9.63
N ASP A 67 -4.40 8.35 9.95
CA ASP A 67 -3.61 8.02 11.14
C ASP A 67 -4.26 8.66 12.36
N ILE A 68 -4.81 7.86 13.24
CA ILE A 68 -5.50 8.33 14.45
C ILE A 68 -4.72 7.93 15.69
N GLU A 69 -4.17 8.92 16.39
CA GLU A 69 -3.62 8.70 17.73
C GLU A 69 -4.76 8.49 18.72
N SER A 70 -4.94 7.23 19.14
CA SER A 70 -6.03 6.81 20.00
C SER A 70 -5.90 7.38 21.42
N THR A 71 -6.98 7.96 21.93
CA THR A 71 -7.05 8.41 23.33
C THR A 71 -7.25 7.26 24.32
N ASN A 72 -7.58 6.05 23.86
CA ASN A 72 -7.82 4.90 24.69
C ASN A 72 -6.52 4.22 25.15
N ASP A 73 -5.53 4.10 24.25
CA ASP A 73 -4.30 3.36 24.51
C ASP A 73 -3.02 4.06 24.03
N GLY A 74 -3.15 5.19 23.34
CA GLY A 74 -2.04 6.03 22.88
C GLY A 74 -1.27 5.46 21.67
N PHE A 75 -1.80 4.43 21.02
CA PHE A 75 -1.25 3.93 19.76
C PHE A 75 -1.81 4.73 18.58
N THR A 76 -1.07 4.74 17.48
CA THR A 76 -1.61 5.15 16.18
C THR A 76 -2.34 3.98 15.56
N TYR A 77 -3.43 4.29 14.89
CA TYR A 77 -4.20 3.37 14.07
C TYR A 77 -4.36 3.95 12.69
N ASN A 78 -4.04 3.18 11.69
CA ASN A 78 -4.39 3.46 10.31
C ASN A 78 -5.81 2.97 10.08
N VAL A 79 -6.67 3.87 9.66
CA VAL A 79 -8.08 3.58 9.41
C VAL A 79 -8.42 3.96 7.99
N GLU A 80 -8.70 2.95 7.18
CA GLU A 80 -9.02 3.11 5.79
C GLU A 80 -10.50 3.14 5.51
N CYS A 81 -10.90 4.04 4.64
CA CYS A 81 -12.25 4.21 4.17
C CYS A 81 -12.29 4.20 2.65
N ASN A 82 -13.06 3.28 2.07
CA ASN A 82 -13.36 3.34 0.64
C ASN A 82 -14.12 4.64 0.34
N ALA A 83 -13.52 5.51 -0.46
CA ALA A 83 -14.05 6.85 -0.71
C ALA A 83 -15.26 6.86 -1.65
N GLU A 84 -15.51 5.81 -2.45
CA GLU A 84 -16.74 5.70 -3.24
C GLU A 84 -17.92 5.23 -2.39
N GLU A 85 -17.70 4.26 -1.52
CA GLU A 85 -18.74 3.64 -0.69
C GLU A 85 -18.98 4.42 0.61
N GLY A 86 -17.97 5.10 1.11
CA GLY A 86 -17.99 5.79 2.40
C GLY A 86 -18.04 4.82 3.58
N LEU A 87 -17.38 3.66 3.47
CA LEU A 87 -17.34 2.61 4.46
C LEU A 87 -15.90 2.34 4.90
N ILE A 88 -15.70 2.10 6.20
CA ILE A 88 -14.40 1.66 6.70
C ILE A 88 -14.14 0.24 6.18
N VAL A 89 -12.98 0.04 5.59
CA VAL A 89 -12.57 -1.21 4.95
C VAL A 89 -11.44 -1.90 5.71
N GLU A 90 -10.53 -1.12 6.32
CA GLU A 90 -9.40 -1.66 7.08
C GLU A 90 -9.10 -0.85 8.32
N ILE A 91 -8.54 -1.50 9.34
CA ILE A 91 -8.05 -0.87 10.56
C ILE A 91 -6.84 -1.64 11.02
N GLU A 92 -5.71 -0.97 11.06
CA GLU A 92 -4.46 -1.51 11.52
C GLU A 92 -3.89 -0.68 12.67
N LYS A 93 -3.17 -1.34 13.55
CA LYS A 93 -2.51 -0.70 14.67
C LYS A 93 -1.01 -0.65 14.41
N GLU A 94 -0.45 0.53 14.37
CA GLU A 94 1.00 0.69 14.37
C GLU A 94 1.63 0.13 15.63
N VAL A 95 2.72 -0.59 15.47
CA VAL A 95 3.45 -1.16 16.59
C VAL A 95 4.95 -0.95 16.46
N SER A 96 5.60 -0.75 17.59
CA SER A 96 7.05 -0.56 17.59
C SER A 96 7.81 -1.80 17.10
N ALA A 97 9.03 -1.60 16.61
CA ALA A 97 9.97 -2.67 16.24
C ALA A 97 10.27 -3.69 17.36
N LYS A 98 9.87 -3.39 18.59
CA LYS A 98 10.05 -4.27 19.76
C LYS A 98 8.75 -4.94 20.21
N ASN A 99 7.67 -4.78 19.46
CA ASN A 99 6.40 -5.41 19.79
C ASN A 99 6.56 -6.93 19.80
N LYS A 100 6.20 -7.56 20.92
CA LYS A 100 6.46 -9.00 21.12
C LYS A 100 5.54 -9.89 20.31
N ASP A 101 4.31 -9.47 20.10
CA ASP A 101 3.33 -10.24 19.36
C ASP A 101 3.69 -10.22 17.87
N PHE A 102 4.05 -9.06 17.34
CA PHE A 102 4.57 -8.92 15.99
C PHE A 102 5.82 -9.77 15.77
N LEU A 103 6.83 -9.63 16.64
CA LEU A 103 8.09 -10.38 16.53
C LEU A 103 7.90 -11.90 16.65
N LYS A 104 6.87 -12.35 17.36
CA LYS A 104 6.54 -13.76 17.47
C LYS A 104 5.85 -14.30 16.21
N ALA A 105 5.01 -13.50 15.59
CA ALA A 105 4.23 -13.86 14.41
C ALA A 105 5.08 -13.82 13.14
N ALA A 106 5.86 -12.77 12.95
CA ALA A 106 6.67 -12.54 11.76
C ALA A 106 7.65 -13.70 11.50
N LYS A 107 7.73 -14.11 10.23
CA LYS A 107 8.66 -15.14 9.73
C LYS A 107 9.66 -14.54 8.73
N VAL A 108 9.30 -13.41 8.15
CA VAL A 108 10.13 -12.60 7.27
C VAL A 108 10.62 -11.40 8.05
N THR A 109 11.87 -11.00 7.88
CA THR A 109 12.37 -9.76 8.50
C THR A 109 11.99 -8.56 7.64
N ILE A 110 11.95 -7.37 8.24
CA ILE A 110 11.63 -6.14 7.50
C ILE A 110 12.65 -5.88 6.38
N GLU A 111 13.93 -6.25 6.59
CA GLU A 111 14.97 -6.11 5.58
C GLU A 111 14.72 -7.05 4.38
N GLN A 112 14.18 -8.25 4.62
CA GLN A 112 13.80 -9.18 3.55
C GLN A 112 12.58 -8.67 2.80
N ALA A 113 11.57 -8.18 3.52
CA ALA A 113 10.38 -7.56 2.94
C ALA A 113 10.75 -6.36 2.06
N ARG A 114 11.52 -5.41 2.62
CA ARG A 114 12.06 -4.24 1.89
C ARG A 114 12.80 -4.64 0.62
N ALA A 115 13.67 -5.65 0.70
CA ALA A 115 14.43 -6.10 -0.46
C ALA A 115 13.51 -6.64 -1.56
N SER A 116 12.43 -7.35 -1.20
CA SER A 116 11.44 -7.87 -2.15
C SER A 116 10.66 -6.74 -2.82
N VAL A 117 10.23 -5.75 -2.03
CA VAL A 117 9.51 -4.57 -2.53
C VAL A 117 10.36 -3.77 -3.51
N LEU A 118 11.62 -3.47 -3.15
CA LEU A 118 12.52 -2.66 -4.00
C LEU A 118 12.95 -3.36 -5.31
N VAL A 119 12.77 -4.66 -5.42
CA VAL A 119 12.94 -5.38 -6.70
C VAL A 119 11.81 -5.04 -7.66
N ILE A 120 10.58 -4.91 -7.16
CA ILE A 120 9.38 -4.66 -7.97
C ILE A 120 9.18 -3.16 -8.16
N HIS A 121 9.36 -2.39 -7.09
CA HIS A 121 9.19 -0.94 -7.03
C HIS A 121 10.51 -0.24 -6.68
N PRO A 122 11.43 -0.05 -7.64
CA PRO A 122 12.72 0.56 -7.37
C PRO A 122 12.58 2.03 -6.98
N GLY A 123 13.04 2.41 -5.79
CA GLY A 123 12.90 3.76 -5.26
C GLY A 123 13.74 4.01 -4.02
N GLU A 124 13.38 5.06 -3.30
CA GLU A 124 13.85 5.39 -1.97
C GLU A 124 12.73 5.10 -0.98
N VAL A 125 13.01 4.33 0.05
CA VAL A 125 12.06 4.08 1.12
C VAL A 125 12.05 5.30 2.02
N LEU A 126 10.90 5.93 2.15
CA LEU A 126 10.67 7.13 2.96
C LEU A 126 10.30 6.75 4.39
N ALA A 127 9.38 5.78 4.54
CA ALA A 127 8.94 5.27 5.82
C ALA A 127 8.84 3.74 5.83
N GLU A 128 8.88 3.16 7.03
CA GLU A 128 8.71 1.72 7.26
C GLU A 128 7.97 1.50 8.57
N GLU A 129 6.86 0.85 8.48
CA GLU A 129 6.00 0.60 9.62
C GLU A 129 5.78 -0.89 9.89
N ARG A 130 5.23 -1.20 11.02
CA ARG A 130 4.77 -2.53 11.43
C ARG A 130 3.39 -2.37 11.99
N GLU A 131 2.49 -3.16 11.47
CA GLU A 131 1.10 -3.05 11.78
C GLU A 131 0.51 -4.39 12.18
N ILE A 132 -0.51 -4.31 13.03
CA ILE A 132 -1.32 -5.46 13.42
C ILE A 132 -2.77 -5.10 13.09
N GLY A 133 -3.31 -5.76 12.08
CA GLY A 133 -4.68 -5.59 11.67
C GLY A 133 -5.67 -6.08 12.71
N MET A 134 -6.87 -5.51 12.72
CA MET A 134 -7.95 -5.96 13.60
C MET A 134 -8.45 -7.36 13.26
N ASP A 135 -8.19 -7.84 12.07
CA ASP A 135 -8.44 -9.21 11.61
C ASP A 135 -7.38 -10.22 12.07
N GLY A 136 -6.26 -9.72 12.62
CA GLY A 136 -5.11 -10.51 13.10
C GLY A 136 -3.98 -10.66 12.09
N SER A 137 -3.97 -9.88 11.01
CA SER A 137 -2.85 -9.73 10.07
C SER A 137 -1.62 -9.12 10.77
N PHE A 138 -0.45 -9.32 10.17
CA PHE A 138 0.81 -8.71 10.59
C PHE A 138 1.51 -8.20 9.33
N THR A 139 1.56 -6.89 9.18
CA THR A 139 1.96 -6.21 7.96
C THR A 139 3.24 -5.41 8.17
N TYR A 140 4.12 -5.41 7.19
CA TYR A 140 5.15 -4.39 7.01
C TYR A 140 4.68 -3.43 5.93
N GLU A 141 4.50 -2.18 6.28
CA GLU A 141 4.22 -1.12 5.35
C GLU A 141 5.49 -0.39 4.93
N PHE A 142 5.55 0.03 3.67
CA PHE A 142 6.67 0.79 3.09
C PHE A 142 6.15 1.91 2.22
N ASP A 143 6.47 3.15 2.58
CA ASP A 143 6.31 4.30 1.69
C ASP A 143 7.53 4.46 0.81
N ILE A 144 7.32 4.50 -0.50
CA ILE A 144 8.42 4.50 -1.47
C ILE A 144 8.25 5.63 -2.49
N GLN A 145 9.21 6.55 -2.49
CA GLN A 145 9.39 7.45 -3.62
C GLN A 145 10.00 6.68 -4.78
N THR A 146 9.21 6.36 -5.78
CA THR A 146 9.70 5.57 -6.93
C THR A 146 10.63 6.37 -7.82
N LYS A 147 11.49 5.68 -8.57
CA LYS A 147 12.34 6.32 -9.60
C LYS A 147 11.54 6.94 -10.73
N ALA A 148 10.29 6.55 -10.90
CA ALA A 148 9.39 7.12 -11.89
C ALA A 148 8.80 8.47 -11.45
N GLY A 149 8.95 8.84 -10.17
CA GLY A 149 8.60 10.17 -9.64
C GLY A 149 7.24 10.24 -8.96
N TYR A 150 6.61 9.11 -8.67
CA TYR A 150 5.39 9.01 -7.87
C TYR A 150 5.68 8.25 -6.57
N GLU A 151 4.83 8.43 -5.59
CA GLU A 151 4.89 7.74 -4.31
C GLU A 151 3.91 6.58 -4.28
N ILE A 152 4.33 5.49 -3.66
CA ILE A 152 3.51 4.31 -3.45
C ILE A 152 3.67 3.82 -2.02
N LYS A 153 2.58 3.29 -1.49
CA LYS A 153 2.53 2.54 -0.24
C LYS A 153 2.45 1.06 -0.59
N VAL A 154 3.24 0.22 0.07
CA VAL A 154 3.33 -1.21 -0.23
C VAL A 154 3.28 -2.04 1.03
N ASP A 155 2.29 -2.94 1.10
CA ASP A 155 2.06 -3.83 2.21
C ASP A 155 2.60 -5.22 1.95
N VAL A 156 3.31 -5.73 2.94
CA VAL A 156 3.93 -7.05 2.91
C VAL A 156 3.51 -7.85 4.13
N ASP A 157 2.82 -8.95 3.92
CA ASP A 157 2.52 -9.92 4.98
C ASP A 157 3.81 -10.39 5.66
N ALA A 158 3.93 -10.11 6.94
CA ALA A 158 5.13 -10.41 7.72
C ALA A 158 5.33 -11.92 7.97
N ILE A 159 4.33 -12.74 7.70
CA ILE A 159 4.38 -14.21 7.86
C ILE A 159 4.87 -14.86 6.57
N THR A 160 4.34 -14.45 5.44
CA THR A 160 4.61 -15.09 4.13
C THR A 160 5.65 -14.36 3.31
N GLY A 161 5.84 -13.06 3.52
CA GLY A 161 6.70 -12.17 2.74
C GLY A 161 6.11 -11.82 1.36
N LYS A 162 4.83 -12.04 1.16
CA LYS A 162 4.15 -11.63 -0.06
C LYS A 162 3.74 -10.17 0.02
N ILE A 163 3.88 -9.46 -1.08
CA ILE A 163 3.22 -8.18 -1.26
C ILE A 163 1.72 -8.48 -1.38
N GLU A 164 0.93 -7.90 -0.50
CA GLU A 164 -0.52 -8.04 -0.48
C GLU A 164 -1.17 -6.88 -1.19
N GLU A 165 -0.57 -5.68 -1.03
CA GLU A 165 -1.08 -4.46 -1.60
C GLU A 165 0.04 -3.57 -2.14
N ALA A 166 -0.29 -2.74 -3.12
CA ALA A 166 0.52 -1.62 -3.57
C ALA A 166 -0.42 -0.53 -4.10
N SER A 167 -0.49 0.57 -3.39
CA SER A 167 -1.36 1.70 -3.71
C SER A 167 -0.57 2.92 -4.17
N PHE A 168 -1.18 3.74 -5.03
CA PHE A 168 -0.62 5.03 -5.43
C PHE A 168 -1.06 6.10 -4.45
N GLU A 169 -0.12 6.74 -3.78
CA GLU A 169 -0.41 7.91 -2.98
C GLU A 169 -0.55 9.14 -3.89
N LEU A 170 -1.69 9.82 -3.75
CA LEU A 170 -2.00 11.02 -4.54
C LEU A 170 -1.70 12.31 -3.79
N TYR A 171 -1.96 12.33 -2.49
CA TYR A 171 -1.56 13.40 -1.58
C TYR A 171 -1.66 12.99 -0.12
N GLU A 172 -0.85 13.62 0.69
CA GLU A 172 -0.83 13.52 2.14
C GLU A 172 -1.05 14.90 2.76
N ILE A 173 -1.78 14.94 3.88
CA ILE A 173 -1.97 16.13 4.70
C ILE A 173 -1.80 15.74 6.16
N GLY A 174 -0.75 16.20 6.79
CA GLY A 174 -0.54 15.88 8.20
C GLY A 174 0.90 15.93 8.64
N VAL A 175 1.19 15.17 9.68
CA VAL A 175 2.54 15.05 10.26
C VAL A 175 2.75 13.60 10.63
N GLU A 176 3.75 12.98 10.04
CA GLU A 176 4.22 11.68 10.48
C GLU A 176 4.87 11.78 11.86
N LYS A 177 4.75 10.70 12.60
CA LYS A 177 5.37 10.57 13.92
C LYS A 177 6.77 10.00 13.72
N GLU A 178 7.81 10.82 13.96
CA GLU A 178 9.20 10.36 14.01
C GLU A 178 9.46 9.36 15.16
#